data_035a99f87bc2d938e787c495034ef659
#
_entry.id   035a99f87bc2d938e787c495034ef659
#
_cell.length_a   1.000
_cell.length_b   1.000
_cell.length_c   1.000
_cell.angle_alpha   90.00
_cell.angle_beta   90.00
_cell.angle_gamma   90.00
#
_symmetry.space_group_name_H-M   'P 1'
#
loop_
_entity.id
_entity.type
_entity.pdbx_description
1 polymer ?
#
loop_
_entity_poly.entity_id
_entity_poly.type
_entity_poly.pdbx_seq_one_letter_code
_entity_poly.pdbx_strand_id
1 'polypeptide(L)'
;KVVFMGMGEPAHNLDNVLEAIELLGTLGGIGHKNLVFSTVGDVRVFERLPQGAVKPALAISLHTTDAELRARLLPRAPRLSPAELVELGESYARATGYPIQYQWTLLEGVNDSDAEAERIAALLAGKYAMMNFIAFNRIESGTESGIDGAGFSRVSTERAAALVLALRQHGIVACLRDSAGQAVDGGCGQLRARTLDGTPAVRRVLRAD
;
A
#
# COMPACT_ATOMS: atom_id res chain seq x y z
N LYS A 1 1.18 4.78 16.47
CA LYS A 1 1.08 3.83 15.35
C LYS A 1 2.43 3.73 14.68
N VAL A 2 2.93 2.50 14.49
CA VAL A 2 4.16 2.21 13.75
C VAL A 2 3.79 1.50 12.46
N VAL A 3 4.41 1.89 11.35
CA VAL A 3 4.17 1.28 10.06
C VAL A 3 5.51 0.81 9.47
N PHE A 4 5.57 -0.48 9.12
CA PHE A 4 6.69 -1.06 8.39
C PHE A 4 6.41 -0.88 6.91
N MET A 5 6.65 0.31 6.46
CA MET A 5 6.56 0.81 5.09
C MET A 5 7.85 1.57 4.80
N GLY A 6 8.01 2.08 3.64
CA GLY A 6 9.08 3.02 3.36
C GLY A 6 9.68 2.79 1.99
N MET A 7 11.00 2.91 1.87
CA MET A 7 11.72 2.83 0.60
C MET A 7 12.08 1.41 0.19
N GLY A 8 11.39 0.39 0.73
CA GLY A 8 11.68 -1.01 0.46
C GLY A 8 10.49 -1.91 0.77
N GLU A 9 10.69 -3.19 0.55
CA GLU A 9 9.76 -4.25 0.92
C GLU A 9 10.25 -4.88 2.24
N PRO A 10 9.47 -4.80 3.34
CA PRO A 10 9.87 -5.36 4.62
C PRO A 10 10.15 -6.87 4.57
N ALA A 11 9.52 -7.59 3.64
CA ALA A 11 9.77 -9.01 3.44
C ALA A 11 11.20 -9.33 2.99
N HIS A 12 11.95 -8.37 2.46
CA HIS A 12 13.37 -8.54 2.13
C HIS A 12 14.26 -8.61 3.37
N ASN A 13 13.78 -8.13 4.52
CA ASN A 13 14.46 -8.18 5.81
C ASN A 13 13.52 -8.76 6.88
N LEU A 14 12.81 -9.83 6.53
CA LEU A 14 11.66 -10.33 7.27
C LEU A 14 12.01 -10.70 8.71
N ASP A 15 13.14 -11.36 8.95
CA ASP A 15 13.54 -11.80 10.30
C ASP A 15 13.68 -10.62 11.26
N ASN A 16 14.44 -9.60 10.87
CA ASN A 16 14.63 -8.41 11.72
C ASN A 16 13.34 -7.60 11.88
N VAL A 17 12.48 -7.57 10.85
CA VAL A 17 11.18 -6.88 10.96
C VAL A 17 10.23 -7.62 11.90
N LEU A 18 10.19 -8.94 11.87
CA LEU A 18 9.40 -9.74 12.82
C LEU A 18 9.90 -9.56 14.24
N GLU A 19 11.21 -9.57 14.47
CA GLU A 19 11.81 -9.27 15.78
C GLU A 19 11.44 -7.86 16.27
N ALA A 20 11.51 -6.86 15.41
CA ALA A 20 11.11 -5.49 15.73
C ALA A 20 9.62 -5.39 16.10
N ILE A 21 8.75 -6.11 15.38
CA ILE A 21 7.31 -6.20 15.70
C ILE A 21 7.09 -6.81 17.07
N GLU A 22 7.79 -7.91 17.36
CA GLU A 22 7.71 -8.59 18.67
C GLU A 22 8.14 -7.65 19.80
N LEU A 23 9.32 -7.00 19.68
CA LEU A 23 9.82 -6.05 20.67
C LEU A 23 8.87 -4.87 20.89
N LEU A 24 8.35 -4.29 19.82
CA LEU A 24 7.43 -3.15 19.90
C LEU A 24 6.07 -3.51 20.50
N GLY A 25 5.56 -4.70 20.18
CA GLY A 25 4.27 -5.16 20.68
C GLY A 25 4.32 -5.68 22.11
N THR A 26 5.47 -6.22 22.57
CA THR A 26 5.67 -6.73 23.92
C THR A 26 6.29 -5.66 24.84
N LEU A 27 7.60 -5.47 24.74
CA LEU A 27 8.34 -4.53 25.59
C LEU A 27 7.96 -3.07 25.34
N GLY A 28 7.67 -2.71 24.07
CA GLY A 28 7.26 -1.36 23.69
C GLY A 28 5.80 -1.03 24.04
N GLY A 29 5.00 -2.02 24.43
CA GLY A 29 3.60 -1.83 24.81
C GLY A 29 2.69 -1.29 23.72
N ILE A 30 3.08 -1.41 22.44
CA ILE A 30 2.29 -0.92 21.30
C ILE A 30 1.24 -1.98 20.96
N GLY A 31 -0.03 -1.61 21.07
CA GLY A 31 -1.13 -2.52 20.69
C GLY A 31 -1.00 -3.04 19.25
N HIS A 32 -1.24 -4.32 19.03
CA HIS A 32 -0.99 -5.04 17.77
C HIS A 32 -1.58 -4.33 16.55
N LYS A 33 -2.84 -3.85 16.61
CA LYS A 33 -3.51 -3.07 15.55
C LYS A 33 -2.81 -1.74 15.19
N ASN A 34 -1.93 -1.27 16.06
CA ASN A 34 -1.16 -0.04 15.85
C ASN A 34 0.22 -0.31 15.23
N LEU A 35 0.58 -1.58 15.06
CA LEU A 35 1.70 -2.03 14.25
C LEU A 35 1.13 -2.44 12.88
N VAL A 36 1.66 -1.92 11.79
CA VAL A 36 1.19 -2.23 10.43
C VAL A 36 2.34 -2.74 9.60
N PHE A 37 2.23 -3.97 9.15
CA PHE A 37 3.15 -4.55 8.16
C PHE A 37 2.60 -4.28 6.76
N SER A 38 3.39 -3.71 5.86
CA SER A 38 2.99 -3.48 4.47
C SER A 38 3.85 -4.31 3.53
N THR A 39 3.22 -4.98 2.57
CA THR A 39 3.91 -5.85 1.61
C THR A 39 3.30 -5.77 0.22
N VAL A 40 4.13 -6.08 -0.78
CA VAL A 40 3.66 -6.33 -2.15
C VAL A 40 3.17 -7.78 -2.35
N GLY A 41 3.21 -8.62 -1.30
CA GLY A 41 2.66 -9.97 -1.34
C GLY A 41 3.69 -11.11 -1.34
N ASP A 42 4.75 -11.02 -0.54
CA ASP A 42 5.67 -12.13 -0.34
C ASP A 42 4.99 -13.25 0.48
N VAL A 43 4.97 -14.47 -0.03
CA VAL A 43 4.32 -15.64 0.59
C VAL A 43 4.83 -15.88 2.01
N ARG A 44 6.12 -15.68 2.26
CA ARG A 44 6.74 -15.87 3.58
C ARG A 44 6.10 -14.98 4.66
N VAL A 45 5.56 -13.83 4.26
CA VAL A 45 4.85 -12.93 5.20
C VAL A 45 3.57 -13.61 5.70
N PHE A 46 2.80 -14.19 4.80
CA PHE A 46 1.54 -14.87 5.14
C PHE A 46 1.76 -16.17 5.94
N GLU A 47 2.90 -16.82 5.75
CA GLU A 47 3.29 -18.01 6.51
C GLU A 47 3.76 -17.66 7.92
N ARG A 48 4.60 -16.62 8.06
CA ARG A 48 5.32 -16.36 9.30
C ARG A 48 4.62 -15.36 10.23
N LEU A 49 3.98 -14.32 9.68
CA LEU A 49 3.35 -13.27 10.47
C LEU A 49 2.25 -13.80 11.41
N PRO A 50 1.41 -14.80 11.01
CA PRO A 50 0.41 -15.37 11.90
C PRO A 50 1.00 -16.21 13.05
N GLN A 51 2.25 -16.63 12.95
CA GLN A 51 2.91 -17.46 13.97
C GLN A 51 3.47 -16.64 15.14
N GLY A 52 3.76 -15.36 14.94
CA GLY A 52 4.26 -14.46 15.98
C GLY A 52 3.29 -14.31 17.15
N ALA A 53 3.76 -13.98 18.34
CA ALA A 53 2.91 -13.63 19.48
C ALA A 53 2.21 -12.28 19.23
N VAL A 54 2.91 -11.35 18.58
CA VAL A 54 2.38 -10.06 18.16
C VAL A 54 1.87 -10.15 16.73
N LYS A 55 0.59 -9.87 16.51
CA LYS A 55 -0.08 -9.94 15.22
C LYS A 55 -0.40 -8.53 14.71
N PRO A 56 0.45 -7.92 13.87
CA PRO A 56 0.20 -6.57 13.35
C PRO A 56 -0.99 -6.56 12.39
N ALA A 57 -1.55 -5.38 12.13
CA ALA A 57 -2.43 -5.19 10.98
C ALA A 57 -1.62 -5.36 9.69
N LEU A 58 -2.25 -5.92 8.65
CA LEU A 58 -1.59 -6.18 7.37
C LEU A 58 -2.12 -5.24 6.29
N ALA A 59 -1.20 -4.59 5.59
CA ALA A 59 -1.46 -3.81 4.39
C ALA A 59 -0.86 -4.50 3.17
N ILE A 60 -1.63 -4.61 2.09
CA ILE A 60 -1.21 -5.27 0.85
C ILE A 60 -1.29 -4.27 -0.30
N SER A 61 -0.17 -4.04 -0.97
CA SER A 61 -0.08 -3.24 -2.20
C SER A 61 -0.68 -4.04 -3.36
N LEU A 62 -1.95 -3.75 -3.69
CA LEU A 62 -2.69 -4.46 -4.74
C LEU A 62 -2.56 -3.76 -6.09
N HIS A 63 -2.95 -2.49 -6.18
CA HIS A 63 -2.85 -1.53 -7.29
C HIS A 63 -3.60 -1.86 -8.57
N THR A 64 -4.05 -3.08 -8.81
CA THR A 64 -4.92 -3.52 -9.91
C THR A 64 -5.47 -4.91 -9.65
N THR A 65 -6.59 -5.25 -10.28
CA THR A 65 -7.16 -6.61 -10.30
C THR A 65 -6.63 -7.45 -11.47
N ASP A 66 -5.87 -6.84 -12.38
CA ASP A 66 -5.25 -7.49 -13.52
C ASP A 66 -3.83 -7.96 -13.19
N ALA A 67 -3.54 -9.24 -13.38
CA ALA A 67 -2.25 -9.83 -13.01
C ALA A 67 -1.09 -9.35 -13.90
N GLU A 68 -1.35 -9.10 -15.20
CA GLU A 68 -0.32 -8.63 -16.12
C GLU A 68 0.01 -7.16 -15.86
N LEU A 69 -1.02 -6.33 -15.67
CA LEU A 69 -0.84 -4.94 -15.28
C LEU A 69 -0.11 -4.85 -13.94
N ARG A 70 -0.46 -5.73 -12.98
CA ARG A 70 0.23 -5.77 -11.68
C ARG A 70 1.71 -6.08 -11.83
N ALA A 71 2.07 -7.05 -12.67
CA ALA A 71 3.47 -7.38 -12.93
C ALA A 71 4.25 -6.22 -13.57
N ARG A 72 3.58 -5.37 -14.36
CA ARG A 72 4.17 -4.15 -14.96
C ARG A 72 4.30 -3.02 -13.92
N LEU A 73 3.29 -2.83 -13.07
CA LEU A 73 3.33 -1.81 -12.01
C LEU A 73 4.30 -2.17 -10.88
N LEU A 74 4.44 -3.45 -10.57
CA LEU A 74 5.26 -3.98 -9.48
C LEU A 74 6.24 -5.05 -10.00
N PRO A 75 7.24 -4.68 -10.81
CA PRO A 75 8.09 -5.66 -11.51
C PRO A 75 8.97 -6.51 -10.59
N ARG A 76 9.13 -6.10 -9.33
CA ARG A 76 9.90 -6.84 -8.31
C ARG A 76 9.02 -7.61 -7.32
N ALA A 77 7.69 -7.50 -7.44
CA ALA A 77 6.79 -8.25 -6.59
C ALA A 77 6.76 -9.72 -7.01
N PRO A 78 6.52 -10.65 -6.06
CA PRO A 78 6.23 -12.03 -6.39
C PRO A 78 5.05 -12.15 -7.36
N ARG A 79 5.10 -13.14 -8.23
CA ARG A 79 4.06 -13.37 -9.25
C ARG A 79 2.86 -14.11 -8.66
N LEU A 80 2.20 -13.46 -7.71
CA LEU A 80 0.89 -13.88 -7.21
C LEU A 80 -0.19 -13.08 -7.93
N SER A 81 -1.24 -13.74 -8.34
CA SER A 81 -2.42 -13.07 -8.87
C SER A 81 -3.12 -12.24 -7.79
N PRO A 82 -3.86 -11.19 -8.16
CA PRO A 82 -4.69 -10.46 -7.19
C PRO A 82 -5.64 -11.35 -6.39
N ALA A 83 -6.20 -12.39 -7.00
CA ALA A 83 -7.08 -13.33 -6.32
C ALA A 83 -6.34 -14.14 -5.25
N GLU A 84 -5.17 -14.70 -5.57
CA GLU A 84 -4.33 -15.43 -4.60
C GLU A 84 -3.93 -14.52 -3.43
N LEU A 85 -3.56 -13.27 -3.69
CA LEU A 85 -3.23 -12.31 -2.65
C LEU A 85 -4.42 -12.02 -1.73
N VAL A 86 -5.62 -11.94 -2.30
CA VAL A 86 -6.85 -11.68 -1.51
C VAL A 86 -7.18 -12.88 -0.65
N GLU A 87 -7.03 -14.12 -1.12
CA GLU A 87 -7.25 -15.32 -0.31
C GLU A 87 -6.22 -15.46 0.82
N LEU A 88 -4.93 -15.19 0.55
CA LEU A 88 -3.89 -15.17 1.58
C LEU A 88 -4.19 -14.08 2.63
N GLY A 89 -4.59 -12.90 2.18
CA GLY A 89 -5.00 -11.79 3.06
C GLY A 89 -6.20 -12.16 3.91
N GLU A 90 -7.25 -12.74 3.32
CA GLU A 90 -8.45 -13.16 4.05
C GLU A 90 -8.13 -14.18 5.13
N SER A 91 -7.28 -15.17 4.83
CA SER A 91 -6.82 -16.14 5.81
C SER A 91 -6.14 -15.46 7.00
N TYR A 92 -5.29 -14.47 6.75
CA TYR A 92 -4.66 -13.67 7.80
C TYR A 92 -5.69 -12.85 8.59
N ALA A 93 -6.62 -12.19 7.91
CA ALA A 93 -7.66 -11.37 8.55
C ALA A 93 -8.51 -12.20 9.52
N ARG A 94 -8.93 -13.40 9.10
CA ARG A 94 -9.72 -14.31 9.94
C ARG A 94 -8.93 -14.82 11.13
N ALA A 95 -7.65 -15.13 10.94
CA ALA A 95 -6.78 -15.62 12.01
C ALA A 95 -6.48 -14.53 13.08
N THR A 96 -6.44 -13.25 12.69
CA THR A 96 -6.03 -12.15 13.57
C THR A 96 -7.17 -11.27 14.07
N GLY A 97 -8.32 -11.28 13.40
CA GLY A 97 -9.45 -10.39 13.68
C GLY A 97 -9.22 -8.95 13.21
N TYR A 98 -8.25 -8.70 12.31
CA TYR A 98 -8.00 -7.39 11.72
C TYR A 98 -8.27 -7.39 10.22
N PRO A 99 -9.02 -6.40 9.69
CA PRO A 99 -9.27 -6.32 8.25
C PRO A 99 -7.97 -6.05 7.49
N ILE A 100 -7.85 -6.68 6.33
CA ILE A 100 -6.75 -6.37 5.40
C ILE A 100 -6.93 -4.97 4.84
N GLN A 101 -5.84 -4.20 4.80
CA GLN A 101 -5.81 -2.87 4.24
C GLN A 101 -5.21 -2.95 2.83
N TYR A 102 -6.05 -3.13 1.79
CA TYR A 102 -5.56 -3.08 0.41
C TYR A 102 -5.19 -1.65 0.05
N GLN A 103 -3.97 -1.46 -0.42
CA GLN A 103 -3.45 -0.17 -0.86
C GLN A 103 -3.51 -0.10 -2.39
N TRP A 104 -4.02 1.01 -2.90
CA TRP A 104 -4.23 1.22 -4.32
C TRP A 104 -3.87 2.64 -4.72
N THR A 105 -2.73 2.83 -5.36
CA THR A 105 -2.36 4.11 -5.93
C THR A 105 -3.16 4.33 -7.22
N LEU A 106 -3.96 5.38 -7.25
CA LEU A 106 -4.78 5.73 -8.41
C LEU A 106 -3.92 6.40 -9.48
N LEU A 107 -3.94 5.81 -10.67
CA LEU A 107 -3.21 6.24 -11.85
C LEU A 107 -4.23 6.51 -12.96
N GLU A 108 -4.29 7.75 -13.45
CA GLU A 108 -5.26 8.21 -14.45
C GLU A 108 -5.16 7.38 -15.75
N GLY A 109 -6.30 6.86 -16.20
CA GLY A 109 -6.40 6.05 -17.41
C GLY A 109 -5.76 4.67 -17.35
N VAL A 110 -5.23 4.26 -16.16
CA VAL A 110 -4.53 2.98 -15.99
C VAL A 110 -5.34 2.01 -15.13
N ASN A 111 -5.68 2.42 -13.93
CA ASN A 111 -6.34 1.56 -12.93
C ASN A 111 -7.51 2.25 -12.20
N ASP A 112 -8.09 3.24 -12.83
CA ASP A 112 -9.14 4.10 -12.29
C ASP A 112 -10.51 3.97 -13.00
N SER A 113 -10.71 2.93 -13.84
CA SER A 113 -11.95 2.73 -14.59
C SER A 113 -13.09 2.18 -13.70
N ASP A 114 -14.34 2.38 -14.13
CA ASP A 114 -15.51 1.79 -13.47
C ASP A 114 -15.46 0.27 -13.51
N ALA A 115 -14.99 -0.30 -14.62
CA ALA A 115 -14.78 -1.74 -14.74
C ALA A 115 -13.78 -2.28 -13.71
N GLU A 116 -12.76 -1.49 -13.35
CA GLU A 116 -11.82 -1.86 -12.28
C GLU A 116 -12.52 -1.82 -10.92
N ALA A 117 -13.37 -0.82 -10.65
CA ALA A 117 -14.15 -0.75 -9.42
C ALA A 117 -15.08 -1.98 -9.26
N GLU A 118 -15.76 -2.40 -10.33
CA GLU A 118 -16.59 -3.61 -10.34
C GLU A 118 -15.77 -4.88 -10.05
N ARG A 119 -14.58 -5.01 -10.65
CA ARG A 119 -13.68 -6.14 -10.38
C ARG A 119 -13.17 -6.13 -8.94
N ILE A 120 -12.84 -4.96 -8.37
CA ILE A 120 -12.49 -4.84 -6.96
C ILE A 120 -13.66 -5.27 -6.09
N ALA A 121 -14.88 -4.82 -6.42
CA ALA A 121 -16.08 -5.17 -5.66
C ALA A 121 -16.32 -6.69 -5.66
N ALA A 122 -16.21 -7.32 -6.81
CA ALA A 122 -16.34 -8.77 -6.93
C ALA A 122 -15.24 -9.53 -6.16
N LEU A 123 -13.98 -9.06 -6.25
CA LEU A 123 -12.82 -9.66 -5.62
C LEU A 123 -12.88 -9.60 -4.08
N LEU A 124 -13.39 -8.50 -3.54
CA LEU A 124 -13.47 -8.25 -2.10
C LEU A 124 -14.83 -8.60 -1.49
N ALA A 125 -15.79 -9.11 -2.26
CA ALA A 125 -17.11 -9.50 -1.76
C ALA A 125 -16.99 -10.52 -0.62
N GLY A 126 -17.58 -10.21 0.54
CA GLY A 126 -17.56 -11.09 1.74
C GLY A 126 -16.21 -11.21 2.45
N LYS A 127 -15.18 -10.54 1.99
CA LYS A 127 -13.85 -10.53 2.61
C LYS A 127 -13.77 -9.54 3.77
N TYR A 128 -12.99 -9.87 4.80
CA TYR A 128 -12.74 -8.95 5.92
C TYR A 128 -11.60 -7.99 5.55
N ALA A 129 -11.96 -6.97 4.81
CA ALA A 129 -11.01 -6.08 4.15
C ALA A 129 -11.52 -4.63 4.06
N MET A 130 -10.58 -3.73 3.75
CA MET A 130 -10.86 -2.36 3.35
C MET A 130 -9.97 -1.93 2.20
N MET A 131 -10.47 -1.05 1.34
CA MET A 131 -9.72 -0.45 0.25
C MET A 131 -9.27 0.97 0.62
N ASN A 132 -7.97 1.21 0.54
CA ASN A 132 -7.37 2.53 0.67
C ASN A 132 -6.90 3.02 -0.70
N PHE A 133 -7.63 3.91 -1.32
CA PHE A 133 -7.15 4.64 -2.49
C PHE A 133 -6.14 5.70 -2.06
N ILE A 134 -5.05 5.82 -2.80
CA ILE A 134 -3.96 6.76 -2.57
C ILE A 134 -3.81 7.59 -3.84
N ALA A 135 -3.90 8.91 -3.72
CA ALA A 135 -3.65 9.78 -4.85
C ALA A 135 -2.18 9.70 -5.26
N PHE A 136 -1.92 9.53 -6.55
CA PHE A 136 -0.55 9.52 -7.07
C PHE A 136 0.12 10.87 -6.87
N ASN A 137 1.34 10.87 -6.35
CA ASN A 137 2.18 12.05 -6.25
C ASN A 137 3.28 11.96 -7.30
N ARG A 138 3.34 12.93 -8.20
CA ARG A 138 4.37 13.01 -9.23
C ARG A 138 5.74 13.23 -8.56
N ILE A 139 6.73 12.47 -9.00
CA ILE A 139 8.12 12.68 -8.60
C ILE A 139 8.72 13.70 -9.58
N GLU A 140 9.19 14.83 -9.09
CA GLU A 140 9.78 15.91 -9.95
C GLU A 140 11.18 15.56 -10.50
N SER A 141 11.78 14.46 -10.06
CA SER A 141 13.05 13.99 -10.60
C SER A 141 12.86 13.31 -11.96
N GLY A 142 13.31 13.94 -13.00
CA GLY A 142 13.32 13.66 -14.44
C GLY A 142 13.41 12.22 -14.99
N THR A 143 13.26 11.20 -14.17
CA THR A 143 13.03 9.83 -14.60
C THR A 143 11.54 9.60 -14.76
N GLU A 144 11.08 9.51 -16.00
CA GLU A 144 9.71 9.17 -16.34
C GLU A 144 9.38 7.78 -15.77
N SER A 145 8.82 7.76 -14.55
CA SER A 145 8.24 6.55 -13.96
C SER A 145 6.88 6.33 -14.60
N GLY A 146 6.80 5.42 -15.54
CA GLY A 146 5.56 5.08 -16.22
C GLY A 146 5.65 3.68 -16.81
N ILE A 147 4.55 3.18 -17.34
CA ILE A 147 4.52 1.97 -18.16
C ILE A 147 4.90 2.39 -19.58
N ASP A 148 5.87 1.71 -20.17
CA ASP A 148 6.36 1.93 -21.53
C ASP A 148 6.87 3.38 -21.81
N GLY A 149 7.45 4.04 -20.78
CA GLY A 149 8.00 5.39 -20.93
C GLY A 149 6.96 6.53 -20.88
N ALA A 150 5.68 6.22 -20.74
CA ALA A 150 4.63 7.20 -20.48
C ALA A 150 4.57 7.51 -18.99
N GLY A 151 4.71 8.78 -18.62
CA GLY A 151 4.58 9.22 -17.21
C GLY A 151 3.19 8.93 -16.67
N PHE A 152 3.09 8.61 -15.36
CA PHE A 152 1.79 8.50 -14.71
C PHE A 152 1.21 9.87 -14.36
N SER A 153 -0.12 9.97 -14.47
CA SER A 153 -0.90 11.14 -14.07
C SER A 153 -1.74 10.85 -12.84
N ARG A 154 -1.99 11.92 -12.08
CA ARG A 154 -2.87 11.89 -10.92
C ARG A 154 -4.33 11.93 -11.35
N VAL A 155 -5.13 11.05 -10.80
CA VAL A 155 -6.59 11.05 -10.97
C VAL A 155 -7.20 12.29 -10.29
N SER A 156 -8.26 12.85 -10.88
CA SER A 156 -9.00 13.98 -10.28
C SER A 156 -9.62 13.58 -8.94
N THR A 157 -9.84 14.57 -8.09
CA THR A 157 -10.49 14.34 -6.77
C THR A 157 -11.89 13.78 -6.93
N GLU A 158 -12.63 14.27 -7.93
CA GLU A 158 -13.99 13.85 -8.25
C GLU A 158 -14.01 12.37 -8.69
N ARG A 159 -13.05 11.98 -9.53
CA ARG A 159 -12.91 10.59 -9.97
C ARG A 159 -12.56 9.66 -8.83
N ALA A 160 -11.60 10.04 -7.99
CA ALA A 160 -11.23 9.27 -6.81
C ALA A 160 -12.42 9.12 -5.82
N ALA A 161 -13.19 10.19 -5.62
CA ALA A 161 -14.40 10.14 -4.79
C ALA A 161 -15.48 9.23 -5.38
N ALA A 162 -15.66 9.24 -6.71
CA ALA A 162 -16.62 8.36 -7.39
C ALA A 162 -16.26 6.88 -7.19
N LEU A 163 -14.97 6.51 -7.29
CA LEU A 163 -14.51 5.14 -7.04
C LEU A 163 -14.74 4.70 -5.60
N VAL A 164 -14.47 5.58 -4.63
CA VAL A 164 -14.77 5.30 -3.22
C VAL A 164 -16.28 5.06 -3.02
N LEU A 165 -17.12 5.89 -3.62
CA LEU A 165 -18.56 5.75 -3.53
C LEU A 165 -19.06 4.45 -4.16
N ALA A 166 -18.56 4.10 -5.35
CA ALA A 166 -18.89 2.86 -6.04
C ALA A 166 -18.61 1.63 -5.16
N LEU A 167 -17.40 1.53 -4.57
CA LEU A 167 -17.07 0.42 -3.68
C LEU A 167 -17.97 0.38 -2.43
N ARG A 168 -18.30 1.54 -1.85
CA ARG A 168 -19.20 1.61 -0.68
C ARG A 168 -20.60 1.15 -1.02
N GLN A 169 -21.11 1.41 -2.23
CA GLN A 169 -22.40 0.90 -2.72
C GLN A 169 -22.43 -0.62 -2.78
N HIS A 170 -21.29 -1.26 -3.03
CA HIS A 170 -21.10 -2.72 -2.95
C HIS A 170 -20.81 -3.24 -1.52
N GLY A 171 -20.94 -2.40 -0.49
CA GLY A 171 -20.72 -2.79 0.90
C GLY A 171 -19.24 -2.89 1.31
N ILE A 172 -18.30 -2.44 0.48
CA ILE A 172 -16.87 -2.48 0.78
C ILE A 172 -16.47 -1.20 1.51
N VAL A 173 -15.77 -1.35 2.63
CA VAL A 173 -15.17 -0.22 3.32
C VAL A 173 -14.06 0.36 2.45
N ALA A 174 -14.26 1.57 1.93
CA ALA A 174 -13.31 2.24 1.07
C ALA A 174 -13.05 3.68 1.53
N CYS A 175 -11.81 4.16 1.41
CA CYS A 175 -11.46 5.56 1.68
C CYS A 175 -10.39 6.05 0.71
N LEU A 176 -10.41 7.35 0.44
CA LEU A 176 -9.30 8.06 -0.18
C LEU A 176 -8.36 8.51 0.93
N ARG A 177 -7.11 8.10 0.86
CA ARG A 177 -6.05 8.58 1.75
C ARG A 177 -5.54 9.91 1.24
N ASP A 178 -5.63 10.93 2.06
CA ASP A 178 -4.91 12.16 1.83
C ASP A 178 -3.43 11.92 2.18
N SER A 179 -2.56 12.02 1.19
CA SER A 179 -1.13 11.95 1.44
C SER A 179 -0.67 13.33 1.93
N ALA A 180 -0.50 13.48 3.22
CA ALA A 180 0.00 14.69 3.89
C ALA A 180 1.39 15.16 3.41
N GLY A 181 2.00 14.49 2.45
CA GLY A 181 3.34 14.73 1.93
C GLY A 181 3.40 15.43 0.58
N GLN A 182 2.33 16.07 0.11
CA GLN A 182 2.34 16.73 -1.22
C GLN A 182 3.29 17.93 -1.30
N ALA A 183 3.50 18.61 -0.17
CA ALA A 183 4.41 19.77 -0.09
C ALA A 183 5.85 19.39 0.31
N VAL A 184 6.07 18.14 0.68
CA VAL A 184 7.38 17.61 1.11
C VAL A 184 7.44 16.18 0.54
N ASP A 185 8.40 15.82 -0.23
CA ASP A 185 8.62 14.52 -0.89
C ASP A 185 8.27 13.28 -0.03
N GLY A 186 7.06 13.26 0.51
CA GLY A 186 6.56 12.24 1.43
C GLY A 186 5.99 11.00 0.73
N GLY A 187 6.07 10.89 -0.60
CA GLY A 187 5.61 9.73 -1.36
C GLY A 187 6.59 8.56 -1.31
N CYS A 188 6.06 7.34 -1.47
CA CYS A 188 6.89 6.13 -1.57
C CYS A 188 7.92 6.28 -2.69
N GLY A 189 9.20 6.17 -2.36
CA GLY A 189 10.31 6.26 -3.31
C GLY A 189 10.83 7.66 -3.61
N GLN A 190 10.15 8.74 -3.28
CA GLN A 190 10.59 10.12 -3.55
C GLN A 190 11.94 10.44 -2.90
N LEU A 191 12.10 10.10 -1.62
CA LEU A 191 13.35 10.34 -0.90
C LEU A 191 14.54 9.55 -1.50
N ARG A 192 14.29 8.34 -1.99
CA ARG A 192 15.31 7.52 -2.65
C ARG A 192 15.70 8.09 -4.01
N ALA A 193 14.74 8.58 -4.79
CA ALA A 193 15.00 9.21 -6.08
C ALA A 193 15.93 10.42 -5.91
N ARG A 194 15.66 11.32 -4.98
CA ARG A 194 16.54 12.47 -4.66
C ARG A 194 17.94 12.06 -4.23
N THR A 195 18.08 10.99 -3.43
CA THR A 195 19.39 10.52 -2.99
C THR A 195 20.23 10.01 -4.17
N LEU A 196 19.59 9.41 -5.16
CA LEU A 196 20.25 8.88 -6.36
C LEU A 196 20.61 10.02 -7.33
N ASP A 197 19.80 11.09 -7.40
CA ASP A 197 20.01 12.25 -8.27
C ASP A 197 20.97 13.28 -7.66
N GLY A 198 21.51 13.05 -6.46
CA GLY A 198 22.46 13.94 -5.79
C GLY A 198 21.89 15.28 -5.35
N THR A 199 20.57 15.46 -5.35
CA THR A 199 19.92 16.69 -4.93
C THR A 199 19.87 16.76 -3.40
N PRO A 200 20.45 17.80 -2.74
CA PRO A 200 20.44 17.91 -1.29
C PRO A 200 19.03 18.05 -0.75
N ALA A 201 18.70 17.31 0.31
CA ALA A 201 17.45 17.49 1.03
C ALA A 201 17.33 18.92 1.56
N VAL A 202 16.34 19.68 1.10
CA VAL A 202 16.06 21.02 1.64
C VAL A 202 15.51 20.84 3.06
N ARG A 203 16.37 21.05 4.07
CA ARG A 203 15.93 21.25 5.44
C ARG A 203 15.17 22.57 5.54
N ARG A 204 13.84 22.54 5.41
CA ARG A 204 13.02 23.62 5.93
C ARG A 204 13.04 23.55 7.45
N VAL A 205 13.89 24.36 8.06
CA VAL A 205 13.80 24.65 9.49
C VAL A 205 12.48 25.39 9.70
N LEU A 206 11.51 24.77 10.35
CA LEU A 206 10.35 25.45 10.87
C LEU A 206 10.88 26.47 11.87
N ARG A 207 10.85 27.75 11.54
CA ARG A 207 10.98 28.82 12.53
C ARG A 207 9.68 28.81 13.31
N ALA A 208 9.78 28.47 14.59
CA ALA A 208 8.76 28.80 15.57
C ALA A 208 8.84 30.33 15.77
N ASP A 209 7.78 31.04 15.45
CA ASP A 209 7.47 32.35 15.97
C ASP A 209 6.52 32.19 17.16
#